data_20dc694e06d654961397d9f1075ab159
#
_entry.id   20dc694e06d654961397d9f1075ab159
#
_cell.length_a   1.000
_cell.length_b   1.000
_cell.length_c   1.000
_cell.angle_alpha   90.00
_cell.angle_beta   90.00
_cell.angle_gamma   90.00
#
_symmetry.space_group_name_H-M   'P 1'
#
loop_
_entity.id
_entity.type
_entity.pdbx_description
1 polymer ?
#
loop_
_entity_poly.entity_id
_entity_poly.type
_entity_poly.pdbx_seq_one_letter_code
_entity_poly.pdbx_strand_id
1 'polypeptide(L)'
;KKVKRKKAPEGFVTWNQSTFDKLIDAEPETLVPHLKITHSMVLNEVAQGGDARARIDDLIDDSAQTPDQKEHLHQRADEIFQTLFDTEVIETEDRKDGGKDYYMTLDMPDDFALDQPLSPFLLAALELLDPESDTYALDVISMAEATLEDPKQVLRAQERQARDKAMADMKADGLDYDERMDKLQEITYPKPLEDMLEAAFDQYRHDVPWAN
;
A
#
# COMPACT_ATOMS: atom_id res chain seq x y z
N LYS A 1 -49.85 -0.37 5.99
CA LYS A 1 -48.68 -0.62 5.10
C LYS A 1 -47.41 -0.23 5.87
N LYS A 2 -46.58 -1.20 6.26
CA LYS A 2 -45.25 -0.93 6.86
C LYS A 2 -44.34 -0.38 5.77
N VAL A 3 -43.90 0.87 5.91
CA VAL A 3 -42.92 1.49 5.03
C VAL A 3 -41.57 0.79 5.28
N LYS A 4 -41.07 0.02 4.31
CA LYS A 4 -39.70 -0.51 4.35
C LYS A 4 -38.73 0.67 4.28
N ARG A 5 -38.04 0.96 5.39
CA ARG A 5 -36.92 1.90 5.40
C ARG A 5 -35.84 1.34 4.47
N LYS A 6 -35.38 2.12 3.51
CA LYS A 6 -34.22 1.79 2.68
C LYS A 6 -33.01 1.63 3.63
N LYS A 7 -32.24 0.56 3.46
CA LYS A 7 -30.92 0.44 4.10
C LYS A 7 -30.05 1.61 3.65
N ALA A 8 -29.33 2.21 4.60
CA ALA A 8 -28.31 3.20 4.26
C ALA A 8 -27.24 2.55 3.36
N PRO A 9 -26.63 3.30 2.43
CA PRO A 9 -25.51 2.82 1.64
C PRO A 9 -24.37 2.30 2.55
N GLU A 10 -23.61 1.33 2.07
CA GLU A 10 -22.45 0.79 2.80
C GLU A 10 -21.47 1.94 3.10
N GLY A 11 -21.02 2.04 4.36
CA GLY A 11 -20.17 3.15 4.84
C GLY A 11 -20.91 4.36 5.41
N PHE A 12 -22.26 4.40 5.32
CA PHE A 12 -23.04 5.47 5.94
C PHE A 12 -23.39 5.14 7.38
N VAL A 13 -22.86 5.91 8.31
CA VAL A 13 -23.26 5.84 9.74
C VAL A 13 -24.57 6.64 9.91
N THR A 14 -25.65 5.96 10.26
CA THR A 14 -26.92 6.61 10.60
C THR A 14 -26.84 7.17 12.02
N TRP A 15 -26.81 8.49 12.14
CA TRP A 15 -26.87 9.19 13.40
C TRP A 15 -28.32 9.26 13.89
N ASN A 16 -28.55 8.86 15.12
CA ASN A 16 -29.82 9.02 15.79
C ASN A 16 -29.57 9.33 17.27
N GLN A 17 -30.64 9.69 18.01
CA GLN A 17 -30.52 10.03 19.43
C GLN A 17 -29.86 8.91 20.24
N SER A 18 -30.21 7.65 19.99
CA SER A 18 -29.61 6.51 20.70
C SER A 18 -28.11 6.34 20.41
N THR A 19 -27.66 6.69 19.21
CA THR A 19 -26.20 6.70 18.87
C THR A 19 -25.48 7.82 19.63
N PHE A 20 -26.12 8.98 19.72
CA PHE A 20 -25.57 10.13 20.44
C PHE A 20 -25.48 9.83 21.95
N ASP A 21 -26.54 9.30 22.56
CA ASP A 21 -26.57 8.94 23.99
C ASP A 21 -25.49 7.91 24.29
N LYS A 22 -25.33 6.87 23.46
CA LYS A 22 -24.26 5.86 23.62
C LYS A 22 -22.87 6.46 23.54
N LEU A 23 -22.64 7.46 22.68
CA LEU A 23 -21.32 8.12 22.55
C LEU A 23 -21.00 8.99 23.76
N ILE A 24 -22.02 9.65 24.36
CA ILE A 24 -21.84 10.45 25.57
C ILE A 24 -21.56 9.57 26.79
N ASP A 25 -22.26 8.46 26.90
CA ASP A 25 -22.18 7.55 28.06
C ASP A 25 -21.05 6.52 27.94
N ALA A 26 -20.44 6.38 26.76
CA ALA A 26 -19.34 5.44 26.54
C ALA A 26 -18.07 5.91 27.26
N GLU A 27 -17.39 4.96 27.89
CA GLU A 27 -16.02 5.20 28.36
C GLU A 27 -15.11 5.44 27.16
N PRO A 28 -14.09 6.31 27.29
CA PRO A 28 -13.13 6.56 26.22
C PRO A 28 -12.46 5.24 25.78
N GLU A 29 -12.59 4.91 24.52
CA GLU A 29 -11.87 3.76 23.95
C GLU A 29 -10.38 4.06 23.84
N THR A 30 -9.56 3.06 24.10
CA THR A 30 -8.10 3.18 23.87
C THR A 30 -7.85 3.28 22.38
N LEU A 31 -7.05 4.26 21.97
CA LEU A 31 -6.58 4.37 20.59
C LEU A 31 -5.81 3.10 20.21
N VAL A 32 -6.20 2.48 19.10
CA VAL A 32 -5.46 1.39 18.49
C VAL A 32 -4.60 1.97 17.37
N PRO A 33 -3.31 2.12 17.60
CA PRO A 33 -2.41 2.72 16.61
C PRO A 33 -2.18 1.77 15.44
N HIS A 34 -2.03 2.34 14.23
CA HIS A 34 -1.76 1.61 12.99
C HIS A 34 -0.52 2.15 12.28
N LEU A 35 0.45 2.69 13.04
CA LEU A 35 1.71 3.14 12.45
C LEU A 35 2.41 1.98 11.76
N LYS A 36 2.90 2.21 10.55
CA LYS A 36 3.75 1.31 9.78
C LYS A 36 4.94 2.11 9.28
N ILE A 37 6.11 1.51 9.34
CA ILE A 37 7.30 2.10 8.70
C ILE A 37 7.42 1.48 7.31
N THR A 38 7.44 2.35 6.31
CA THR A 38 7.50 1.98 4.88
C THR A 38 8.71 2.61 4.22
N HIS A 39 9.14 2.09 3.07
CA HIS A 39 10.25 2.65 2.30
C HIS A 39 9.96 4.11 1.92
N SER A 40 8.73 4.41 1.46
CA SER A 40 8.33 5.76 1.11
C SER A 40 8.44 6.73 2.28
N MET A 41 8.06 6.30 3.49
CA MET A 41 8.20 7.13 4.69
C MET A 41 9.68 7.43 5.00
N VAL A 42 10.54 6.41 4.94
CA VAL A 42 11.98 6.60 5.18
C VAL A 42 12.59 7.51 4.12
N LEU A 43 12.29 7.29 2.84
CA LEU A 43 12.79 8.13 1.75
C LEU A 43 12.33 9.59 1.88
N ASN A 44 11.08 9.82 2.29
CA ASN A 44 10.58 11.17 2.57
C ASN A 44 11.34 11.85 3.72
N GLU A 45 11.65 11.10 4.78
CA GLU A 45 12.45 11.65 5.88
C GLU A 45 13.89 11.94 5.45
N VAL A 46 14.50 11.06 4.65
CA VAL A 46 15.85 11.28 4.08
C VAL A 46 15.86 12.51 3.17
N ALA A 47 14.83 12.69 2.34
CA ALA A 47 14.72 13.86 1.44
C ALA A 47 14.67 15.21 2.18
N GLN A 48 14.23 15.22 3.43
CA GLN A 48 14.26 16.43 4.26
C GLN A 48 15.68 16.79 4.76
N GLY A 49 16.65 15.90 4.57
CA GLY A 49 18.02 16.06 5.06
C GLY A 49 18.17 15.90 6.58
N GLY A 50 19.39 15.96 7.08
CA GLY A 50 19.68 15.78 8.50
C GLY A 50 19.51 14.33 8.98
N ASP A 51 19.28 14.14 10.28
CA ASP A 51 19.20 12.81 10.91
C ASP A 51 17.80 12.19 10.71
N ALA A 52 17.58 11.62 9.54
CA ALA A 52 16.33 10.94 9.21
C ALA A 52 16.05 9.76 10.14
N ARG A 53 17.10 9.05 10.58
CA ARG A 53 16.94 7.89 11.46
C ARG A 53 16.43 8.31 12.83
N ALA A 54 16.99 9.37 13.41
CA ALA A 54 16.53 9.90 14.69
C ALA A 54 15.07 10.37 14.63
N ARG A 55 14.67 11.01 13.54
CA ARG A 55 13.25 11.44 13.39
C ARG A 55 12.28 10.27 13.28
N ILE A 56 12.67 9.17 12.60
CA ILE A 56 11.86 7.94 12.56
C ILE A 56 11.78 7.32 13.94
N ASP A 57 12.88 7.29 14.70
CA ASP A 57 12.90 6.76 16.07
C ASP A 57 11.99 7.59 17.00
N ASP A 58 12.09 8.91 16.95
CA ASP A 58 11.23 9.82 17.73
C ASP A 58 9.75 9.56 17.40
N LEU A 59 9.41 9.39 16.10
CA LEU A 59 8.04 9.10 15.66
C LEU A 59 7.52 7.77 16.23
N ILE A 60 8.37 6.73 16.25
CA ILE A 60 8.01 5.43 16.82
C ILE A 60 7.83 5.56 18.33
N ASP A 61 8.76 6.24 19.01
CA ASP A 61 8.77 6.38 20.47
C ASP A 61 7.62 7.23 20.98
N ASP A 62 7.21 8.25 20.24
CA ASP A 62 6.08 9.11 20.56
C ASP A 62 4.72 8.48 20.20
N SER A 63 4.73 7.37 19.45
CA SER A 63 3.50 6.70 19.06
C SER A 63 2.80 6.00 20.24
N ALA A 64 1.50 5.74 20.10
CA ALA A 64 0.69 5.05 21.10
C ALA A 64 0.80 3.51 21.04
N GLN A 65 1.78 2.95 20.33
CA GLN A 65 2.03 1.52 20.26
C GLN A 65 2.50 0.95 21.59
N THR A 66 2.27 -0.36 21.77
CA THR A 66 2.85 -1.11 22.90
C THR A 66 4.39 -1.21 22.75
N PRO A 67 5.13 -1.46 23.84
CA PRO A 67 6.58 -1.63 23.76
C PRO A 67 7.03 -2.68 22.73
N ASP A 68 6.36 -3.83 22.68
CA ASP A 68 6.67 -4.89 21.70
C ASP A 68 6.42 -4.44 20.26
N GLN A 69 5.36 -3.65 20.03
CA GLN A 69 5.07 -3.10 18.71
C GLN A 69 6.11 -2.06 18.29
N LYS A 70 6.55 -1.20 19.22
CA LYS A 70 7.62 -0.23 18.97
C LYS A 70 8.92 -0.92 18.60
N GLU A 71 9.30 -1.98 19.31
CA GLU A 71 10.48 -2.76 18.98
C GLU A 71 10.43 -3.33 17.57
N HIS A 72 9.28 -3.89 17.16
CA HIS A 72 9.09 -4.34 15.77
C HIS A 72 9.17 -3.21 14.74
N LEU A 73 8.68 -2.01 15.05
CA LEU A 73 8.79 -0.86 14.16
C LEU A 73 10.23 -0.38 14.03
N HIS A 74 11.01 -0.36 15.12
CA HIS A 74 12.43 -0.06 15.08
C HIS A 74 13.21 -1.09 14.25
N GLN A 75 12.96 -2.39 14.44
CA GLN A 75 13.55 -3.45 13.61
C GLN A 75 13.20 -3.26 12.13
N ARG A 76 11.94 -2.93 11.84
CA ARG A 76 11.53 -2.67 10.46
C ARG A 76 12.20 -1.43 9.87
N ALA A 77 12.38 -0.38 10.65
CA ALA A 77 13.14 0.79 10.22
C ALA A 77 14.59 0.43 9.91
N ASP A 78 15.26 -0.35 10.78
CA ASP A 78 16.62 -0.81 10.55
C ASP A 78 16.77 -1.63 9.26
N GLU A 79 15.83 -2.56 8.99
CA GLU A 79 15.81 -3.35 7.75
C GLU A 79 15.72 -2.47 6.52
N ILE A 80 14.81 -1.46 6.55
CA ILE A 80 14.61 -0.53 5.43
C ILE A 80 15.87 0.33 5.22
N PHE A 81 16.40 0.95 6.27
CA PHE A 81 17.63 1.74 6.18
C PHE A 81 18.79 0.91 5.65
N GLN A 82 18.96 -0.33 6.15
CA GLN A 82 20.01 -1.22 5.69
C GLN A 82 19.83 -1.57 4.20
N THR A 83 18.63 -1.91 3.78
CA THR A 83 18.32 -2.18 2.37
C THR A 83 18.66 -1.00 1.48
N LEU A 84 18.23 0.22 1.87
CA LEU A 84 18.50 1.43 1.11
C LEU A 84 20.01 1.77 1.05
N PHE A 85 20.74 1.41 2.09
CA PHE A 85 22.20 1.55 2.15
C PHE A 85 22.90 0.55 1.23
N ASP A 86 22.55 -0.74 1.34
CA ASP A 86 23.17 -1.83 0.58
C ASP A 86 22.92 -1.68 -0.92
N THR A 87 21.81 -1.05 -1.28
CA THR A 87 21.45 -0.74 -2.67
C THR A 87 21.95 0.64 -3.13
N GLU A 88 22.74 1.33 -2.31
CA GLU A 88 23.32 2.64 -2.64
C GLU A 88 22.27 3.74 -2.95
N VAL A 89 21.04 3.60 -2.45
CA VAL A 89 19.97 4.62 -2.60
C VAL A 89 20.18 5.78 -1.64
N ILE A 90 20.71 5.49 -0.44
CA ILE A 90 21.06 6.48 0.56
C ILE A 90 22.53 6.37 0.98
N GLU A 91 23.10 7.49 1.38
CA GLU A 91 24.42 7.58 2.01
C GLU A 91 24.34 8.38 3.31
N THR A 92 25.37 8.28 4.16
CA THR A 92 25.45 9.06 5.40
C THR A 92 26.75 9.82 5.50
N GLU A 93 26.67 10.94 6.20
CA GLU A 93 27.82 11.76 6.60
C GLU A 93 27.80 11.91 8.13
N ASP A 94 28.95 11.63 8.77
CA ASP A 94 29.08 11.80 10.22
C ASP A 94 29.13 13.27 10.60
N ARG A 95 28.28 13.67 11.54
CA ARG A 95 28.27 15.00 12.12
C ARG A 95 29.31 15.16 13.25
N LYS A 96 29.76 16.38 13.47
CA LYS A 96 30.72 16.70 14.54
C LYS A 96 30.19 16.45 15.95
N ASP A 97 28.88 16.38 16.12
CA ASP A 97 28.18 16.08 17.37
C ASP A 97 27.97 14.58 17.63
N GLY A 98 28.45 13.71 16.72
CA GLY A 98 28.32 12.27 16.80
C GLY A 98 27.04 11.71 16.19
N GLY A 99 26.16 12.56 15.63
CA GLY A 99 25.02 12.13 14.83
C GLY A 99 25.41 11.83 13.40
N LYS A 100 24.42 11.43 12.61
CA LYS A 100 24.56 11.18 11.16
C LYS A 100 23.55 12.01 10.38
N ASP A 101 24.00 12.53 9.27
CA ASP A 101 23.10 13.10 8.27
C ASP A 101 22.92 12.09 7.16
N TYR A 102 21.69 11.99 6.67
CA TYR A 102 21.30 11.04 5.62
C TYR A 102 20.99 11.81 4.33
N TYR A 103 21.47 11.30 3.22
CA TYR A 103 21.30 11.89 1.90
C TYR A 103 20.86 10.84 0.90
N MET A 104 20.10 11.27 -0.09
CA MET A 104 19.81 10.44 -1.24
C MET A 104 20.94 10.55 -2.25
N THR A 105 21.42 9.42 -2.75
CA THR A 105 22.49 9.34 -3.76
C THR A 105 21.99 9.65 -5.16
N LEU A 106 20.68 9.50 -5.38
CA LEU A 106 20.03 9.76 -6.66
C LEU A 106 19.32 11.10 -6.60
N ASP A 107 19.46 11.92 -7.64
CA ASP A 107 18.54 13.01 -7.90
C ASP A 107 17.15 12.40 -8.14
N MET A 108 16.36 12.35 -7.09
CA MET A 108 14.98 11.89 -7.22
C MET A 108 14.24 12.90 -8.09
N PRO A 109 13.59 12.47 -9.17
CA PRO A 109 12.76 13.37 -9.96
C PRO A 109 11.74 14.06 -9.06
N ASP A 110 11.42 15.32 -9.32
CA ASP A 110 10.35 16.06 -8.63
C ASP A 110 9.00 15.30 -8.64
N ASP A 111 8.85 14.36 -9.58
CA ASP A 111 7.70 13.48 -9.77
C ASP A 111 7.69 12.23 -8.85
N PHE A 112 8.69 12.05 -7.97
CA PHE A 112 8.67 11.03 -6.91
C PHE A 112 7.55 11.27 -5.88
N ALA A 113 6.70 12.24 -6.16
CA ALA A 113 5.51 12.63 -5.40
C ALA A 113 4.49 11.50 -5.16
N LEU A 114 4.65 10.34 -5.80
CA LEU A 114 3.82 9.15 -5.53
C LEU A 114 4.22 8.41 -4.25
N ASP A 115 5.30 8.83 -3.59
CA ASP A 115 5.78 8.26 -2.32
C ASP A 115 5.88 6.72 -2.32
N GLN A 116 6.16 6.12 -3.49
CA GLN A 116 6.27 4.68 -3.65
C GLN A 116 7.65 4.31 -4.22
N PRO A 117 8.32 3.27 -3.67
CA PRO A 117 9.66 2.87 -4.10
C PRO A 117 9.75 2.53 -5.59
N LEU A 118 8.65 2.01 -6.16
CA LEU A 118 8.59 1.62 -7.57
C LEU A 118 8.01 2.70 -8.49
N SER A 119 7.86 3.95 -8.02
CA SER A 119 7.40 5.04 -8.89
C SER A 119 8.25 5.25 -10.14
N PRO A 120 9.59 5.20 -10.10
CA PRO A 120 10.42 5.30 -11.30
C PRO A 120 10.16 4.15 -12.29
N PHE A 121 9.95 2.92 -11.78
CA PHE A 121 9.55 1.79 -12.62
C PHE A 121 8.18 2.02 -13.26
N LEU A 122 7.20 2.52 -12.49
CA LEU A 122 5.88 2.84 -13.02
C LEU A 122 5.97 3.81 -14.20
N LEU A 123 6.73 4.91 -14.06
CA LEU A 123 6.90 5.89 -15.12
C LEU A 123 7.53 5.29 -16.38
N ALA A 124 8.58 4.48 -16.22
CA ALA A 124 9.21 3.78 -17.35
C ALA A 124 8.26 2.76 -18.01
N ALA A 125 7.47 2.03 -17.20
CA ALA A 125 6.55 1.02 -17.71
C ALA A 125 5.33 1.62 -18.42
N LEU A 126 4.91 2.85 -18.10
CA LEU A 126 3.82 3.54 -18.80
C LEU A 126 4.09 3.71 -20.31
N GLU A 127 5.35 3.83 -20.70
CA GLU A 127 5.73 3.96 -22.12
C GLU A 127 5.45 2.67 -22.93
N LEU A 128 5.23 1.53 -22.24
CA LEU A 128 4.90 0.26 -22.88
C LEU A 128 3.41 0.13 -23.24
N LEU A 129 2.58 1.00 -22.72
CA LEU A 129 1.13 0.99 -22.98
C LEU A 129 0.81 1.70 -24.28
N ASP A 130 -0.21 1.19 -25.00
CA ASP A 130 -0.77 1.85 -26.17
C ASP A 130 -1.82 2.90 -25.75
N PRO A 131 -1.55 4.21 -25.90
CA PRO A 131 -2.49 5.26 -25.52
C PRO A 131 -3.82 5.24 -26.30
N GLU A 132 -3.84 4.60 -27.47
CA GLU A 132 -5.04 4.47 -28.30
C GLU A 132 -5.87 3.23 -27.96
N SER A 133 -5.42 2.40 -27.00
CA SER A 133 -6.17 1.23 -26.55
C SER A 133 -7.43 1.63 -25.77
N ASP A 134 -8.53 0.94 -26.01
CA ASP A 134 -9.78 1.09 -25.24
C ASP A 134 -9.60 0.78 -23.74
N THR A 135 -8.56 0.00 -23.39
CA THR A 135 -8.23 -0.38 -22.01
C THR A 135 -7.18 0.52 -21.36
N TYR A 136 -6.60 1.48 -22.08
CA TYR A 136 -5.47 2.28 -21.63
C TYR A 136 -5.61 2.83 -20.20
N ALA A 137 -6.75 3.44 -19.88
CA ALA A 137 -6.99 4.01 -18.56
C ALA A 137 -7.03 2.94 -17.44
N LEU A 138 -7.55 1.75 -17.73
CA LEU A 138 -7.57 0.62 -16.80
C LEU A 138 -6.18 0.02 -16.65
N ASP A 139 -5.41 -0.03 -17.74
CA ASP A 139 -4.04 -0.54 -17.74
C ASP A 139 -3.11 0.36 -16.92
N VAL A 140 -3.24 1.70 -17.05
CA VAL A 140 -2.53 2.67 -16.20
C VAL A 140 -2.88 2.47 -14.71
N ILE A 141 -4.15 2.27 -14.38
CA ILE A 141 -4.56 2.01 -12.99
C ILE A 141 -3.97 0.68 -12.49
N SER A 142 -4.00 -0.37 -13.31
CA SER A 142 -3.44 -1.68 -12.97
C SER A 142 -1.94 -1.63 -12.74
N MET A 143 -1.20 -0.85 -13.54
CA MET A 143 0.22 -0.58 -13.30
C MET A 143 0.47 0.16 -11.98
N ALA A 144 -0.31 1.21 -11.71
CA ALA A 144 -0.19 1.95 -10.45
C ALA A 144 -0.47 1.04 -9.25
N GLU A 145 -1.49 0.18 -9.33
CA GLU A 145 -1.79 -0.81 -8.27
C GLU A 145 -0.66 -1.82 -8.07
N ALA A 146 -0.03 -2.29 -9.14
CA ALA A 146 1.07 -3.25 -9.09
C ALA A 146 2.34 -2.68 -8.45
N THR A 147 2.52 -1.36 -8.45
CA THR A 147 3.68 -0.67 -7.87
C THR A 147 3.49 -0.21 -6.43
N LEU A 148 2.31 -0.44 -5.84
CA LEU A 148 2.04 -0.08 -4.44
C LEU A 148 2.86 -0.95 -3.48
N GLU A 149 3.47 -0.34 -2.47
CA GLU A 149 4.22 -1.06 -1.43
C GLU A 149 3.32 -1.97 -0.55
N ASP A 150 2.07 -1.57 -0.29
CA ASP A 150 1.09 -2.38 0.45
C ASP A 150 -0.27 -2.42 -0.26
N PRO A 151 -0.42 -3.21 -1.33
CA PRO A 151 -1.64 -3.28 -2.13
C PRO A 151 -2.76 -4.13 -1.50
N LYS A 152 -2.55 -4.73 -0.33
CA LYS A 152 -3.44 -5.77 0.25
C LYS A 152 -4.91 -5.38 0.33
N GLN A 153 -5.21 -4.12 0.65
CA GLN A 153 -6.61 -3.68 0.77
C GLN A 153 -7.29 -3.61 -0.59
N VAL A 154 -6.58 -3.11 -1.60
CA VAL A 154 -7.08 -3.01 -2.97
C VAL A 154 -7.29 -4.40 -3.54
N LEU A 155 -6.28 -5.27 -3.46
CA LEU A 155 -6.35 -6.64 -3.97
C LEU A 155 -7.46 -7.46 -3.33
N ARG A 156 -7.69 -7.33 -2.01
CA ARG A 156 -8.83 -7.98 -1.33
C ARG A 156 -10.19 -7.48 -1.81
N ALA A 157 -10.30 -6.20 -2.13
CA ALA A 157 -11.54 -5.65 -2.66
C ALA A 157 -11.81 -6.18 -4.08
N GLN A 158 -10.79 -6.23 -4.92
CA GLN A 158 -10.86 -6.78 -6.27
C GLN A 158 -11.19 -8.28 -6.26
N GLU A 159 -10.54 -9.06 -5.41
CA GLU A 159 -10.83 -10.50 -5.24
C GLU A 159 -12.30 -10.71 -4.82
N ARG A 160 -12.80 -9.94 -3.87
CA ARG A 160 -14.21 -10.03 -3.45
C ARG A 160 -15.14 -9.75 -4.62
N GLN A 161 -14.88 -8.69 -5.38
CA GLN A 161 -15.69 -8.33 -6.55
C GLN A 161 -15.64 -9.43 -7.63
N ALA A 162 -14.47 -10.00 -7.91
CA ALA A 162 -14.30 -11.11 -8.85
C ALA A 162 -15.09 -12.35 -8.41
N ARG A 163 -15.04 -12.71 -7.13
CA ARG A 163 -15.80 -13.82 -6.55
C ARG A 163 -17.30 -13.58 -6.58
N ASP A 164 -17.76 -12.37 -6.26
CA ASP A 164 -19.19 -12.02 -6.30
C ASP A 164 -19.74 -12.11 -7.73
N LYS A 165 -18.97 -11.63 -8.72
CA LYS A 165 -19.32 -11.74 -10.13
C LYS A 165 -19.38 -13.21 -10.57
N ALA A 166 -18.33 -13.98 -10.30
CA ALA A 166 -18.28 -15.39 -10.66
C ALA A 166 -19.40 -16.20 -10.00
N MET A 167 -19.74 -15.89 -8.74
CA MET A 167 -20.87 -16.52 -8.07
C MET A 167 -22.20 -16.21 -8.78
N ALA A 168 -22.39 -14.98 -9.26
CA ALA A 168 -23.58 -14.61 -9.98
C ALA A 168 -23.67 -15.33 -11.33
N ASP A 169 -22.57 -15.39 -12.07
CA ASP A 169 -22.47 -16.08 -13.37
C ASP A 169 -22.72 -17.58 -13.21
N MET A 170 -22.04 -18.25 -12.27
CA MET A 170 -22.25 -19.69 -11.99
C MET A 170 -23.67 -20.02 -11.53
N LYS A 171 -24.36 -19.12 -10.82
CA LYS A 171 -25.78 -19.28 -10.49
C LYS A 171 -26.68 -19.16 -11.71
N ALA A 172 -26.37 -18.25 -12.63
CA ALA A 172 -27.11 -18.10 -13.88
C ALA A 172 -26.94 -19.33 -14.78
N ASP A 173 -25.75 -19.95 -14.77
CA ASP A 173 -25.42 -21.18 -15.50
C ASP A 173 -26.00 -22.45 -14.86
N GLY A 174 -26.61 -22.33 -13.67
CA GLY A 174 -27.29 -23.44 -12.98
C GLY A 174 -26.37 -24.44 -12.29
N LEU A 175 -25.09 -24.07 -12.02
CA LEU A 175 -24.19 -24.90 -11.24
C LEU A 175 -24.74 -25.15 -9.83
N ASP A 176 -24.50 -26.35 -9.30
CA ASP A 176 -24.90 -26.65 -7.92
C ASP A 176 -24.04 -25.92 -6.87
N TYR A 177 -24.39 -26.05 -5.61
CA TYR A 177 -23.73 -25.30 -4.55
C TYR A 177 -22.27 -25.73 -4.36
N ASP A 178 -22.01 -27.04 -4.38
CA ASP A 178 -20.69 -27.59 -4.07
C ASP A 178 -19.72 -27.27 -5.22
N GLU A 179 -20.16 -27.43 -6.47
CA GLU A 179 -19.37 -27.03 -7.65
C GLU A 179 -19.02 -25.54 -7.65
N ARG A 180 -19.96 -24.68 -7.22
CA ARG A 180 -19.67 -23.24 -7.11
C ARG A 180 -18.62 -22.96 -6.04
N MET A 181 -18.72 -23.62 -4.88
CA MET A 181 -17.76 -23.41 -3.78
C MET A 181 -16.35 -23.85 -4.18
N ASP A 182 -16.22 -24.97 -4.88
CA ASP A 182 -14.92 -25.44 -5.37
C ASP A 182 -14.30 -24.45 -6.36
N LYS A 183 -15.07 -24.01 -7.35
CA LYS A 183 -14.59 -23.03 -8.34
C LYS A 183 -14.25 -21.66 -7.73
N LEU A 184 -14.96 -21.24 -6.68
CA LEU A 184 -14.64 -19.98 -6.00
C LEU A 184 -13.28 -19.99 -5.27
N GLN A 185 -12.76 -21.16 -4.92
CA GLN A 185 -11.44 -21.26 -4.28
C GLN A 185 -10.31 -20.91 -5.25
N GLU A 186 -10.52 -21.09 -6.55
CA GLU A 186 -9.55 -20.81 -7.60
C GLU A 186 -9.55 -19.32 -8.02
N ILE A 187 -10.59 -18.56 -7.61
CA ILE A 187 -10.74 -17.17 -8.02
C ILE A 187 -9.93 -16.26 -7.11
N THR A 188 -8.99 -15.56 -7.72
CA THR A 188 -8.17 -14.52 -7.11
C THR A 188 -8.49 -13.16 -7.71
N TYR A 189 -7.79 -12.12 -7.28
CA TYR A 189 -7.87 -10.81 -7.92
C TYR A 189 -7.36 -10.87 -9.37
N PRO A 190 -7.92 -10.05 -10.29
CA PRO A 190 -7.48 -10.02 -11.68
C PRO A 190 -6.06 -9.44 -11.80
N LYS A 191 -5.29 -9.99 -12.75
CA LYS A 191 -3.92 -9.58 -13.03
C LYS A 191 -3.74 -9.34 -14.55
N PRO A 192 -4.36 -8.31 -15.11
CA PRO A 192 -4.46 -8.15 -16.56
C PRO A 192 -3.12 -7.90 -17.25
N LEU A 193 -2.11 -7.39 -16.54
CA LEU A 193 -0.79 -7.04 -17.07
C LEU A 193 0.35 -7.87 -16.46
N GLU A 194 0.07 -9.01 -15.80
CA GLU A 194 1.06 -9.79 -15.05
C GLU A 194 2.30 -10.10 -15.88
N ASP A 195 2.14 -10.77 -17.02
CA ASP A 195 3.26 -11.20 -17.86
C ASP A 195 4.10 -10.01 -18.38
N MET A 196 3.42 -8.93 -18.75
CA MET A 196 4.09 -7.72 -19.26
C MET A 196 4.87 -7.02 -18.16
N LEU A 197 4.27 -6.87 -16.97
CA LEU A 197 4.89 -6.20 -15.83
C LEU A 197 6.05 -7.02 -15.27
N GLU A 198 5.94 -8.35 -15.20
CA GLU A 198 7.04 -9.22 -14.79
C GLU A 198 8.23 -9.09 -15.74
N ALA A 199 8.00 -9.17 -17.06
CA ALA A 199 9.07 -9.02 -18.03
C ALA A 199 9.71 -7.62 -18.01
N ALA A 200 8.89 -6.57 -17.88
CA ALA A 200 9.37 -5.20 -17.79
C ALA A 200 10.17 -4.95 -16.51
N PHE A 201 9.71 -5.50 -15.38
CA PHE A 201 10.40 -5.38 -14.09
C PHE A 201 11.72 -6.16 -14.08
N ASP A 202 11.76 -7.36 -14.65
CA ASP A 202 12.99 -8.12 -14.79
C ASP A 202 14.06 -7.36 -15.61
N GLN A 203 13.64 -6.64 -16.65
CA GLN A 203 14.54 -5.78 -17.40
C GLN A 203 14.97 -4.56 -16.59
N TYR A 204 14.01 -3.89 -15.94
CA TYR A 204 14.27 -2.69 -15.14
C TYR A 204 15.27 -2.93 -14.01
N ARG A 205 15.07 -3.99 -13.21
CA ARG A 205 15.97 -4.32 -12.09
C ARG A 205 17.39 -4.68 -12.54
N HIS A 206 17.57 -5.13 -13.80
CA HIS A 206 18.89 -5.39 -14.33
C HIS A 206 19.72 -4.10 -14.48
N ASP A 207 19.05 -3.01 -14.83
CA ASP A 207 19.67 -1.70 -15.04
C ASP A 207 19.65 -0.81 -13.78
N VAL A 208 18.84 -1.20 -12.78
CA VAL A 208 18.62 -0.45 -11.54
C VAL A 208 18.85 -1.35 -10.33
N PRO A 209 20.10 -1.45 -9.82
CA PRO A 209 20.49 -2.42 -8.78
C PRO A 209 19.68 -2.37 -7.47
N TRP A 210 19.17 -1.20 -7.08
CA TRP A 210 18.39 -1.04 -5.87
C TRP A 210 16.97 -1.68 -5.95
N ALA A 211 16.50 -2.02 -7.14
CA ALA A 211 15.21 -2.69 -7.35
C ALA A 211 15.28 -4.23 -7.18
N ASN A 212 16.41 -4.78 -6.74
CA ASN A 212 16.61 -6.22 -6.51
C ASN A 212 16.15 -6.67 -5.13
#